data_be813372fdef84d251df9216c8919b1f
#
_entry.id   be813372fdef84d251df9216c8919b1f
#
_cell.length_a   1.000
_cell.length_b   1.000
_cell.length_c   1.000
_cell.angle_alpha   90.00
_cell.angle_beta   90.00
_cell.angle_gamma   90.00
#
_symmetry.space_group_name_H-M   'P 1'
#
loop_
_entity.id
_entity.type
_entity.pdbx_description
1 polymer ?
#
loop_
_entity_poly.entity_id
_entity_poly.type
_entity_poly.pdbx_seq_one_letter_code
_entity_poly.pdbx_strand_id
1 'polypeptide(L)'
;EDVTAFLAGQQTATVAVNAPSGVNRGLVRAKLKKEMLTPHQVRRAEMRMAEHELRVHGIAVSGTPASAALCPAWMQAGFELYRKLEKMGFEKLFEEEAELQLLETHSHACYCVLAGGVPLSKPSLEGRLQRQLILYERGVRIKDPMDFFEEITRYKLSKGIWPTELLYSPEQLDALVAAYTAWLAVTKAENIIMIGDVKEG
;
A
#
# COMPACT_ATOMS: atom_id res chain seq x y z
N GLU A 1 -3.54 4.12 18.10
CA GLU A 1 -3.44 5.25 19.05
C GLU A 1 -2.23 6.13 18.72
N ASP A 2 -1.09 5.55 18.43
CA ASP A 2 0.16 6.28 18.22
C ASP A 2 0.17 7.15 16.94
N VAL A 3 -0.42 6.68 15.83
CA VAL A 3 -0.45 7.44 14.57
C VAL A 3 -1.26 8.73 14.71
N THR A 4 -2.45 8.66 15.30
CA THR A 4 -3.30 9.84 15.50
C THR A 4 -2.69 10.82 16.49
N ALA A 5 -2.01 10.33 17.53
CA ALA A 5 -1.29 11.18 18.48
C ALA A 5 -0.12 11.90 17.81
N PHE A 6 0.64 11.21 16.95
CA PHE A 6 1.73 11.82 16.18
C PHE A 6 1.24 12.91 15.23
N LEU A 7 0.08 12.71 14.61
CA LEU A 7 -0.49 13.64 13.63
C LEU A 7 -1.21 14.83 14.26
N ALA A 8 -1.64 14.72 15.52
CA ALA A 8 -2.47 15.74 16.19
C ALA A 8 -1.83 17.14 16.33
N GLY A 9 -0.51 17.25 16.13
CA GLY A 9 0.19 18.55 16.19
C GLY A 9 0.69 19.05 14.84
N GLN A 10 0.40 18.35 13.75
CA GLN A 10 0.89 18.70 12.42
C GLN A 10 -0.04 19.74 11.79
N GLN A 11 0.53 20.80 11.23
CA GLN A 11 -0.21 21.79 10.43
C GLN A 11 -0.36 21.34 8.98
N THR A 12 0.68 20.68 8.45
CA THR A 12 0.69 20.12 7.11
C THR A 12 1.14 18.68 7.18
N ALA A 13 0.40 17.76 6.56
CA ALA A 13 0.77 16.36 6.49
C ALA A 13 0.06 15.65 5.34
N THR A 14 0.75 14.70 4.71
CA THR A 14 0.16 13.77 3.75
C THR A 14 0.31 12.35 4.27
N VAL A 15 -0.81 11.67 4.47
CA VAL A 15 -0.87 10.32 5.04
C VAL A 15 -1.31 9.34 3.98
N ALA A 16 -0.49 8.32 3.71
CA ALA A 16 -0.87 7.18 2.88
C ALA A 16 -1.24 5.98 3.74
N VAL A 17 -2.40 5.40 3.51
CA VAL A 17 -2.89 4.24 4.25
C VAL A 17 -2.92 3.01 3.33
N ASN A 18 -2.18 1.96 3.71
CA ASN A 18 -2.17 0.67 3.00
C ASN A 18 -3.37 -0.21 3.41
N ALA A 19 -4.55 0.31 3.18
CA ALA A 19 -5.82 -0.38 3.39
C ALA A 19 -6.91 0.28 2.55
N PRO A 20 -7.99 -0.44 2.20
CA PRO A 20 -9.13 0.18 1.53
C PRO A 20 -9.80 1.23 2.43
N SER A 21 -10.17 2.36 1.84
CA SER A 21 -10.86 3.47 2.53
C SER A 21 -12.35 3.20 2.74
N GLY A 22 -12.93 2.26 1.99
CA GLY A 22 -14.34 1.91 2.06
C GLY A 22 -14.64 0.53 1.46
N VAL A 23 -15.89 0.09 1.65
CA VAL A 23 -16.38 -1.18 1.11
C VAL A 23 -16.61 -1.12 -0.40
N ASN A 24 -16.68 -2.29 -1.03
CA ASN A 24 -17.05 -2.43 -2.43
C ASN A 24 -18.49 -1.95 -2.68
N ARG A 25 -18.66 -0.98 -3.56
CA ARG A 25 -19.96 -0.41 -3.95
C ARG A 25 -20.55 -1.07 -5.22
N GLY A 26 -19.91 -2.10 -5.74
CA GLY A 26 -20.39 -2.86 -6.90
C GLY A 26 -20.21 -2.15 -8.24
N LEU A 27 -19.33 -1.16 -8.33
CA LEU A 27 -19.10 -0.39 -9.56
C LEU A 27 -18.56 -1.28 -10.68
N VAL A 28 -17.63 -2.19 -10.37
CA VAL A 28 -17.11 -3.17 -11.35
C VAL A 28 -18.25 -4.02 -11.89
N ARG A 29 -19.11 -4.54 -11.02
CA ARG A 29 -20.27 -5.34 -11.43
C ARG A 29 -21.23 -4.55 -12.34
N ALA A 30 -21.47 -3.29 -12.02
CA ALA A 30 -22.32 -2.40 -12.83
C ALA A 30 -21.70 -2.11 -14.22
N LYS A 31 -20.38 -1.89 -14.27
CA LYS A 31 -19.63 -1.68 -15.52
C LYS A 31 -19.67 -2.93 -16.40
N LEU A 32 -19.30 -4.09 -15.85
CA LEU A 32 -19.28 -5.35 -16.58
C LEU A 32 -20.65 -5.79 -17.10
N LYS A 33 -21.75 -5.51 -16.38
CA LYS A 33 -23.10 -5.77 -16.84
C LYS A 33 -23.47 -4.94 -18.08
N LYS A 34 -22.99 -3.70 -18.17
CA LYS A 34 -23.21 -2.86 -19.37
C LYS A 34 -22.46 -3.38 -20.60
N GLU A 35 -21.33 -4.05 -20.38
CA GLU A 35 -20.50 -4.63 -21.46
C GLU A 35 -20.96 -6.02 -21.91
N MET A 36 -22.10 -6.52 -21.43
CA MET A 36 -22.71 -7.82 -21.78
C MET A 36 -21.75 -9.03 -21.62
N LEU A 37 -20.96 -9.03 -20.57
CA LEU A 37 -19.96 -10.07 -20.33
C LEU A 37 -20.55 -11.35 -19.72
N THR A 38 -19.89 -12.49 -19.95
CA THR A 38 -20.35 -13.82 -19.56
C THR A 38 -20.37 -14.04 -18.03
N PRO A 39 -21.19 -15.00 -17.50
CA PRO A 39 -21.28 -15.29 -16.08
C PRO A 39 -19.94 -15.60 -15.39
N HIS A 40 -18.97 -16.12 -16.10
CA HIS A 40 -17.65 -16.43 -15.54
C HIS A 40 -16.84 -15.15 -15.23
N GLN A 41 -17.00 -14.10 -16.01
CA GLN A 41 -16.37 -12.80 -15.82
C GLN A 41 -17.01 -12.05 -14.64
N VAL A 42 -18.29 -12.31 -14.35
CA VAL A 42 -19.01 -11.73 -13.21
C VAL A 42 -18.45 -12.20 -11.85
N ARG A 43 -17.83 -13.38 -11.74
CA ARG A 43 -17.19 -13.84 -10.50
C ARG A 43 -16.01 -12.95 -10.06
N ARG A 44 -15.37 -12.23 -10.98
CA ARG A 44 -14.30 -11.28 -10.69
C ARG A 44 -14.82 -9.85 -10.41
N ALA A 45 -16.13 -9.67 -10.41
CA ALA A 45 -16.78 -8.38 -10.21
C ALA A 45 -17.00 -8.01 -8.74
N GLU A 46 -16.74 -8.94 -7.81
CA GLU A 46 -16.89 -8.70 -6.37
C GLU A 46 -15.61 -8.07 -5.80
N MET A 47 -15.29 -6.88 -6.32
CA MET A 47 -14.14 -6.09 -5.91
C MET A 47 -14.34 -4.61 -6.27
N ARG A 48 -13.58 -3.72 -5.64
CA ARG A 48 -13.56 -2.29 -5.97
C ARG A 48 -12.87 -2.04 -7.33
N MET A 49 -13.13 -0.88 -7.94
CA MET A 49 -12.54 -0.53 -9.24
C MET A 49 -11.01 -0.56 -9.20
N ALA A 50 -10.38 0.02 -8.18
CA ALA A 50 -8.92 -0.01 -8.02
C ALA A 50 -8.36 -1.44 -7.96
N GLU A 51 -9.00 -2.34 -7.21
CA GLU A 51 -8.60 -3.74 -7.09
C GLU A 51 -8.77 -4.48 -8.43
N HIS A 52 -9.83 -4.18 -9.16
CA HIS A 52 -10.05 -4.74 -10.50
C HIS A 52 -8.96 -4.30 -11.47
N GLU A 53 -8.62 -3.02 -11.49
CA GLU A 53 -7.57 -2.47 -12.36
C GLU A 53 -6.21 -3.06 -12.02
N LEU A 54 -5.84 -3.18 -10.74
CA LEU A 54 -4.61 -3.86 -10.33
C LEU A 54 -4.55 -5.31 -10.85
N ARG A 55 -5.65 -6.05 -10.77
CA ARG A 55 -5.71 -7.41 -11.32
C ARG A 55 -5.61 -7.46 -12.83
N VAL A 56 -6.17 -6.49 -13.55
CA VAL A 56 -5.98 -6.37 -15.01
C VAL A 56 -4.52 -6.19 -15.36
N HIS A 57 -3.77 -5.46 -14.53
CA HIS A 57 -2.31 -5.30 -14.65
C HIS A 57 -1.49 -6.49 -14.10
N GLY A 58 -2.13 -7.60 -13.74
CA GLY A 58 -1.45 -8.81 -13.25
C GLY A 58 -1.01 -8.74 -11.79
N ILE A 59 -1.41 -7.70 -11.04
CA ILE A 59 -1.06 -7.52 -9.63
C ILE A 59 -2.10 -8.25 -8.76
N ALA A 60 -1.64 -9.21 -7.95
CA ALA A 60 -2.50 -9.95 -7.04
C ALA A 60 -2.96 -9.07 -5.88
N VAL A 61 -4.28 -8.90 -5.74
CA VAL A 61 -4.90 -8.15 -4.64
C VAL A 61 -6.09 -8.92 -4.08
N SER A 62 -6.38 -8.71 -2.81
CA SER A 62 -7.61 -9.20 -2.17
C SER A 62 -8.78 -8.29 -2.52
N GLY A 63 -9.94 -8.85 -2.87
CA GLY A 63 -11.15 -8.05 -3.08
C GLY A 63 -11.73 -7.57 -1.75
N THR A 64 -12.20 -6.33 -1.71
CA THR A 64 -12.91 -5.78 -0.56
C THR A 64 -14.38 -6.19 -0.62
N PRO A 65 -14.94 -6.82 0.44
CA PRO A 65 -16.36 -7.17 0.50
C PRO A 65 -17.29 -5.95 0.42
N ALA A 66 -18.53 -6.17 0.00
CA ALA A 66 -19.57 -5.14 -0.04
C ALA A 66 -20.13 -4.76 1.34
N SER A 67 -19.83 -5.54 2.37
CA SER A 67 -20.24 -5.28 3.75
C SER A 67 -19.04 -5.23 4.68
N ALA A 68 -18.96 -4.20 5.52
CA ALA A 68 -17.88 -4.04 6.49
C ALA A 68 -17.81 -5.22 7.48
N ALA A 69 -18.94 -5.83 7.82
CA ALA A 69 -19.00 -6.99 8.71
C ALA A 69 -18.33 -8.26 8.12
N LEU A 70 -18.21 -8.34 6.80
CA LEU A 70 -17.53 -9.43 6.10
C LEU A 70 -16.06 -9.15 5.82
N CYS A 71 -15.60 -7.93 6.10
CA CYS A 71 -14.21 -7.55 5.91
C CYS A 71 -13.34 -8.16 7.02
N PRO A 72 -12.13 -8.63 6.68
CA PRO A 72 -11.15 -9.05 7.69
C PRO A 72 -10.77 -7.89 8.61
N ALA A 73 -10.29 -8.22 9.82
CA ALA A 73 -10.01 -7.25 10.89
C ALA A 73 -9.08 -6.09 10.45
N TRP A 74 -8.09 -6.39 9.62
CA TRP A 74 -7.17 -5.35 9.12
C TRP A 74 -7.85 -4.31 8.21
N MET A 75 -8.85 -4.72 7.39
CA MET A 75 -9.65 -3.78 6.60
C MET A 75 -10.55 -2.93 7.49
N GLN A 76 -11.16 -3.56 8.50
CA GLN A 76 -12.00 -2.83 9.47
C GLN A 76 -11.18 -1.79 10.24
N ALA A 77 -9.95 -2.14 10.65
CA ALA A 77 -9.01 -1.20 11.26
C ALA A 77 -8.64 -0.06 10.30
N GLY A 78 -8.48 -0.34 9.00
CA GLY A 78 -8.29 0.66 7.96
C GLY A 78 -9.46 1.65 7.91
N PHE A 79 -10.70 1.15 7.82
CA PHE A 79 -11.90 2.01 7.81
C PHE A 79 -12.01 2.88 9.07
N GLU A 80 -11.62 2.34 10.22
CA GLU A 80 -11.60 3.11 11.47
C GLU A 80 -10.53 4.21 11.44
N LEU A 81 -9.33 3.89 10.92
CA LEU A 81 -8.25 4.86 10.77
C LEU A 81 -8.66 6.00 9.84
N TYR A 82 -9.24 5.71 8.66
CA TYR A 82 -9.74 6.74 7.75
C TYR A 82 -10.73 7.66 8.45
N ARG A 83 -11.72 7.11 9.15
CA ARG A 83 -12.71 7.92 9.90
C ARG A 83 -12.08 8.79 10.99
N LYS A 84 -11.01 8.32 11.65
CA LYS A 84 -10.27 9.11 12.64
C LYS A 84 -9.52 10.26 11.98
N LEU A 85 -8.83 9.99 10.87
CA LEU A 85 -8.07 11.00 10.12
C LEU A 85 -9.01 12.07 9.53
N GLU A 86 -10.12 11.68 8.94
CA GLU A 86 -11.14 12.61 8.43
C GLU A 86 -11.69 13.51 9.55
N LYS A 87 -11.93 12.99 10.76
CA LYS A 87 -12.33 13.79 11.93
C LYS A 87 -11.24 14.74 12.42
N MET A 88 -9.98 14.49 12.10
CA MET A 88 -8.84 15.37 12.39
C MET A 88 -8.66 16.45 11.31
N GLY A 89 -9.49 16.46 10.26
CA GLY A 89 -9.42 17.42 9.17
C GLY A 89 -8.60 16.97 7.96
N PHE A 90 -8.22 15.68 7.88
CA PHE A 90 -7.57 15.16 6.68
C PHE A 90 -8.60 15.02 5.55
N GLU A 91 -8.26 15.51 4.38
CA GLU A 91 -9.05 15.46 3.16
C GLU A 91 -8.38 14.53 2.13
N LYS A 92 -9.17 14.00 1.20
CA LYS A 92 -8.64 13.14 0.15
C LYS A 92 -7.73 13.92 -0.79
N LEU A 93 -6.64 13.31 -1.24
CA LEU A 93 -5.60 13.93 -2.07
C LEU A 93 -6.12 14.67 -3.33
N PHE A 94 -7.36 14.41 -3.75
CA PHE A 94 -7.96 15.04 -4.94
C PHE A 94 -8.54 16.43 -4.68
N GLU A 95 -8.64 16.86 -3.44
CA GLU A 95 -9.09 18.18 -3.08
C GLU A 95 -7.88 19.10 -3.08
N GLU A 96 -7.83 20.00 -4.09
CA GLU A 96 -6.73 20.94 -4.27
C GLU A 96 -6.60 21.85 -3.03
N GLU A 97 -5.35 22.06 -2.57
CA GLU A 97 -4.97 22.99 -1.48
C GLU A 97 -5.17 22.52 -0.03
N ALA A 98 -5.56 21.26 0.23
CA ALA A 98 -5.64 20.79 1.60
C ALA A 98 -4.24 20.66 2.25
N GLU A 99 -4.07 21.26 3.43
CA GLU A 99 -2.84 21.14 4.22
C GLU A 99 -2.67 19.75 4.83
N LEU A 100 -3.79 19.10 5.16
CA LEU A 100 -3.84 17.74 5.70
C LEU A 100 -4.46 16.82 4.65
N GLN A 101 -3.63 16.01 4.03
CA GLN A 101 -4.03 15.15 2.91
C GLN A 101 -4.00 13.67 3.27
N LEU A 102 -4.93 12.91 2.71
CA LEU A 102 -5.10 11.48 2.92
C LEU A 102 -5.22 10.74 1.60
N LEU A 103 -4.44 9.70 1.41
CA LEU A 103 -4.52 8.84 0.22
C LEU A 103 -4.58 7.36 0.57
N GLU A 104 -5.29 6.60 -0.24
CA GLU A 104 -5.25 5.15 -0.23
C GLU A 104 -4.09 4.65 -1.08
N THR A 105 -3.35 3.68 -0.60
CA THR A 105 -2.27 3.03 -1.34
C THR A 105 -2.33 1.52 -1.20
N HIS A 106 -1.67 0.82 -2.12
CA HIS A 106 -1.50 -0.63 -2.05
C HIS A 106 -0.01 -0.95 -2.14
N SER A 107 0.63 -1.20 -1.01
CA SER A 107 2.10 -1.36 -0.88
C SER A 107 2.69 -2.36 -1.87
N HIS A 108 2.03 -3.50 -2.10
CA HIS A 108 2.53 -4.47 -3.08
C HIS A 108 2.50 -3.92 -4.52
N ALA A 109 1.44 -3.18 -4.88
CA ALA A 109 1.36 -2.53 -6.19
C ALA A 109 2.43 -1.46 -6.35
N CYS A 110 2.69 -0.66 -5.32
CA CYS A 110 3.77 0.32 -5.32
C CYS A 110 5.12 -0.35 -5.60
N TYR A 111 5.42 -1.47 -4.93
CA TYR A 111 6.63 -2.23 -5.20
C TYR A 111 6.67 -2.84 -6.60
N CYS A 112 5.54 -3.29 -7.16
CA CYS A 112 5.50 -3.78 -8.55
C CYS A 112 5.89 -2.67 -9.54
N VAL A 113 5.39 -1.46 -9.33
CA VAL A 113 5.75 -0.29 -10.16
C VAL A 113 7.21 0.08 -10.00
N LEU A 114 7.69 0.18 -8.76
CA LEU A 114 9.08 0.58 -8.46
C LEU A 114 10.11 -0.45 -8.96
N ALA A 115 9.77 -1.74 -8.93
CA ALA A 115 10.60 -2.84 -9.40
C ALA A 115 10.51 -3.07 -10.93
N GLY A 116 9.50 -2.50 -11.60
CA GLY A 116 9.20 -2.81 -12.99
C GLY A 116 8.66 -4.23 -13.21
N GLY A 117 8.12 -4.88 -12.18
CA GLY A 117 7.58 -6.24 -12.22
C GLY A 117 7.20 -6.76 -10.84
N VAL A 118 6.73 -8.01 -10.76
CA VAL A 118 6.31 -8.60 -9.49
C VAL A 118 7.54 -8.90 -8.62
N PRO A 119 7.66 -8.28 -7.44
CA PRO A 119 8.79 -8.52 -6.55
C PRO A 119 8.73 -9.92 -5.91
N LEU A 120 9.87 -10.36 -5.37
CA LEU A 120 9.99 -11.62 -4.64
C LEU A 120 9.02 -11.71 -3.47
N SER A 121 8.79 -12.92 -2.96
CA SER A 121 7.81 -13.18 -1.89
C SER A 121 8.03 -12.27 -0.68
N LYS A 122 7.00 -11.56 -0.26
CA LYS A 122 7.07 -10.54 0.81
C LYS A 122 7.67 -11.05 2.13
N PRO A 123 7.29 -12.24 2.66
CA PRO A 123 7.82 -12.72 3.93
C PRO A 123 9.21 -13.35 3.82
N SER A 124 9.70 -13.62 2.61
CA SER A 124 11.02 -14.22 2.44
C SER A 124 12.15 -13.23 2.72
N LEU A 125 13.32 -13.76 3.05
CA LEU A 125 14.52 -12.95 3.28
C LEU A 125 14.86 -12.14 2.02
N GLU A 126 14.85 -12.79 0.86
CA GLU A 126 15.14 -12.18 -0.43
C GLU A 126 14.12 -11.07 -0.79
N GLY A 127 12.86 -11.34 -0.47
CA GLY A 127 11.79 -10.35 -0.71
C GLY A 127 11.89 -9.12 0.19
N ARG A 128 12.39 -9.28 1.41
CA ARG A 128 12.67 -8.16 2.32
C ARG A 128 13.89 -7.38 1.84
N LEU A 129 14.99 -8.07 1.51
CA LEU A 129 16.20 -7.47 0.94
C LEU A 129 15.87 -6.66 -0.31
N GLN A 130 15.15 -7.26 -1.26
CA GLN A 130 14.77 -6.60 -2.51
C GLN A 130 13.95 -5.32 -2.27
N ARG A 131 12.92 -5.37 -1.40
CA ARG A 131 12.08 -4.21 -1.12
C ARG A 131 12.85 -3.09 -0.41
N GLN A 132 13.72 -3.46 0.53
CA GLN A 132 14.56 -2.49 1.22
C GLN A 132 15.54 -1.83 0.25
N LEU A 133 16.16 -2.62 -0.66
CA LEU A 133 17.06 -2.10 -1.69
C LEU A 133 16.33 -1.14 -2.64
N ILE A 134 15.13 -1.50 -3.10
CA ILE A 134 14.32 -0.63 -3.97
C ILE A 134 14.11 0.75 -3.31
N LEU A 135 13.78 0.81 -2.03
CA LEU A 135 13.57 2.08 -1.32
C LEU A 135 14.89 2.83 -1.09
N TYR A 136 15.95 2.11 -0.74
CA TYR A 136 17.28 2.68 -0.55
C TYR A 136 17.80 3.35 -1.83
N GLU A 137 17.71 2.68 -2.96
CA GLU A 137 18.10 3.19 -4.29
C GLU A 137 17.23 4.39 -4.74
N ARG A 138 16.03 4.55 -4.19
CA ARG A 138 15.18 5.73 -4.39
C ARG A 138 15.50 6.90 -3.46
N GLY A 139 16.53 6.78 -2.64
CA GLY A 139 17.01 7.81 -1.72
C GLY A 139 16.22 7.90 -0.41
N VAL A 140 15.41 6.89 -0.08
CA VAL A 140 14.78 6.81 1.25
C VAL A 140 15.87 6.57 2.29
N ARG A 141 15.90 7.39 3.34
CA ARG A 141 16.92 7.31 4.40
C ARG A 141 16.64 6.14 5.34
N ILE A 142 17.06 4.97 4.94
CA ILE A 142 16.91 3.70 5.66
C ILE A 142 18.25 2.96 5.71
N LYS A 143 18.32 1.85 6.45
CA LYS A 143 19.50 0.99 6.51
C LYS A 143 19.82 0.45 5.11
N ASP A 144 21.11 0.44 4.76
CA ASP A 144 21.55 -0.21 3.53
C ASP A 144 21.35 -1.72 3.66
N PRO A 145 20.54 -2.35 2.80
CA PRO A 145 20.36 -3.80 2.85
C PRO A 145 21.64 -4.58 2.47
N MET A 146 22.62 -3.93 1.83
CA MET A 146 23.89 -4.58 1.47
C MET A 146 24.74 -4.87 2.70
N ASP A 147 24.61 -4.09 3.79
CA ASP A 147 25.27 -4.36 5.07
C ASP A 147 24.93 -5.77 5.61
N PHE A 148 23.77 -6.31 5.25
CA PHE A 148 23.39 -7.67 5.59
C PHE A 148 24.42 -8.71 5.10
N PHE A 149 24.96 -8.52 3.90
CA PHE A 149 25.93 -9.44 3.33
C PHE A 149 27.32 -9.24 3.91
N GLU A 150 27.68 -8.03 4.30
CA GLU A 150 28.96 -7.72 4.96
C GLU A 150 29.04 -8.34 6.36
N GLU A 151 27.89 -8.43 7.07
CA GLU A 151 27.79 -9.01 8.38
C GLU A 151 27.77 -10.57 8.39
N ILE A 152 27.59 -11.22 7.23
CA ILE A 152 27.60 -12.68 7.13
C ILE A 152 29.03 -13.22 7.15
N THR A 153 29.41 -13.81 8.28
CA THR A 153 30.67 -14.55 8.39
C THR A 153 30.43 -16.06 8.24
N ARG A 154 31.52 -16.81 7.93
CA ARG A 154 31.47 -18.30 7.89
C ARG A 154 30.95 -18.87 9.22
N TYR A 155 31.36 -18.28 10.35
CA TYR A 155 30.91 -18.71 11.67
C TYR A 155 29.41 -18.45 11.85
N LYS A 156 28.91 -17.24 11.59
CA LYS A 156 27.49 -16.90 11.68
C LYS A 156 26.66 -17.83 10.81
N LEU A 157 27.08 -18.04 9.55
CA LEU A 157 26.37 -18.89 8.59
C LEU A 157 26.33 -20.36 9.06
N SER A 158 27.45 -20.92 9.57
CA SER A 158 27.51 -22.29 10.09
C SER A 158 26.65 -22.52 11.33
N LYS A 159 26.31 -21.47 12.06
CA LYS A 159 25.43 -21.49 13.25
C LYS A 159 23.99 -21.07 12.94
N GLY A 160 23.65 -20.77 11.68
CA GLY A 160 22.33 -20.27 11.30
C GLY A 160 21.99 -18.89 11.88
N ILE A 161 23.01 -18.09 12.22
CA ILE A 161 22.85 -16.74 12.76
C ILE A 161 22.79 -15.76 11.59
N TRP A 162 21.63 -15.15 11.39
CA TRP A 162 21.40 -14.16 10.34
C TRP A 162 21.30 -12.76 10.93
N PRO A 163 21.95 -11.75 10.34
CA PRO A 163 21.87 -10.35 10.80
C PRO A 163 20.53 -9.71 10.41
N THR A 164 19.43 -10.32 10.84
CA THR A 164 18.07 -9.90 10.47
C THR A 164 17.66 -8.54 11.05
N GLU A 165 18.38 -8.04 12.03
CA GLU A 165 18.25 -6.70 12.61
C GLU A 165 18.61 -5.58 11.64
N LEU A 166 19.33 -5.89 10.57
CA LEU A 166 19.64 -4.95 9.49
C LEU A 166 18.49 -4.79 8.50
N LEU A 167 17.53 -5.72 8.51
CA LEU A 167 16.40 -5.73 7.61
C LEU A 167 15.11 -5.32 8.32
N TYR A 168 14.36 -4.45 7.67
CA TYR A 168 13.02 -4.11 8.12
C TYR A 168 12.05 -5.30 7.99
N SER A 169 11.03 -5.32 8.87
CA SER A 169 9.96 -6.30 8.76
C SER A 169 9.10 -6.03 7.51
N PRO A 170 8.33 -7.02 7.04
CA PRO A 170 7.40 -6.81 5.94
C PRO A 170 6.43 -5.65 6.16
N GLU A 171 5.96 -5.46 7.39
CA GLU A 171 5.02 -4.39 7.77
C GLU A 171 5.70 -3.03 7.77
N GLN A 172 6.95 -2.96 8.26
CA GLN A 172 7.76 -1.73 8.20
C GLN A 172 8.03 -1.33 6.74
N LEU A 173 8.36 -2.29 5.88
CA LEU A 173 8.57 -2.03 4.45
C LEU A 173 7.28 -1.55 3.75
N ASP A 174 6.12 -2.10 4.12
CA ASP A 174 4.84 -1.60 3.62
C ASP A 174 4.57 -0.16 4.05
N ALA A 175 4.85 0.17 5.31
CA ALA A 175 4.71 1.54 5.81
C ALA A 175 5.68 2.52 5.13
N LEU A 176 6.92 2.09 4.92
CA LEU A 176 7.94 2.90 4.25
C LEU A 176 7.58 3.20 2.79
N VAL A 177 7.11 2.21 2.02
CA VAL A 177 6.68 2.45 0.64
C VAL A 177 5.41 3.30 0.58
N ALA A 178 4.49 3.15 1.54
CA ALA A 178 3.32 4.01 1.64
C ALA A 178 3.73 5.48 1.91
N ALA A 179 4.63 5.71 2.86
CA ALA A 179 5.17 7.04 3.15
C ALA A 179 5.92 7.63 1.94
N TYR A 180 6.71 6.82 1.23
CA TYR A 180 7.37 7.24 0.00
C TYR A 180 6.37 7.61 -1.10
N THR A 181 5.27 6.87 -1.22
CA THR A 181 4.18 7.18 -2.16
C THR A 181 3.50 8.50 -1.79
N ALA A 182 3.23 8.75 -0.51
CA ALA A 182 2.70 10.03 -0.03
C ALA A 182 3.64 11.20 -0.38
N TRP A 183 4.94 11.03 -0.16
CA TRP A 183 5.93 12.03 -0.53
C TRP A 183 5.98 12.30 -2.03
N LEU A 184 5.93 11.25 -2.87
CA LEU A 184 5.87 11.40 -4.33
C LEU A 184 4.61 12.16 -4.76
N ALA A 185 3.45 11.85 -4.16
CA ALA A 185 2.19 12.47 -4.51
C ALA A 185 2.22 14.00 -4.34
N VAL A 186 2.95 14.49 -3.37
CA VAL A 186 3.07 15.93 -3.10
C VAL A 186 4.21 16.58 -3.89
N THR A 187 5.34 15.87 -4.08
CA THR A 187 6.54 16.49 -4.64
C THR A 187 6.78 16.20 -6.11
N LYS A 188 6.25 15.10 -6.63
CA LYS A 188 6.45 14.57 -7.98
C LYS A 188 5.20 13.84 -8.46
N ALA A 189 4.06 14.52 -8.48
CA ALA A 189 2.77 13.95 -8.81
C ALA A 189 2.74 13.24 -10.18
N GLU A 190 3.58 13.67 -11.11
CA GLU A 190 3.77 13.04 -12.43
C GLU A 190 4.29 11.59 -12.35
N ASN A 191 4.88 11.19 -11.22
CA ASN A 191 5.37 9.82 -10.97
C ASN A 191 4.36 8.92 -10.25
N ILE A 192 3.14 9.41 -10.04
CA ILE A 192 2.05 8.67 -9.39
C ILE A 192 1.04 8.21 -10.45
N ILE A 193 0.64 6.96 -10.34
CA ILE A 193 -0.46 6.40 -11.11
C ILE A 193 -1.66 6.26 -10.18
N MET A 194 -2.73 6.99 -10.48
CA MET A 194 -3.99 6.88 -9.77
C MET A 194 -4.92 5.92 -10.52
N ILE A 195 -5.55 5.02 -9.78
CA ILE A 195 -6.44 3.98 -10.30
C ILE A 195 -7.70 3.90 -9.46
N GLY A 196 -8.77 3.39 -10.04
CA GLY A 196 -10.03 3.22 -9.34
C GLY A 196 -11.07 4.29 -9.67
N ASP A 197 -12.06 4.42 -8.81
CA ASP A 197 -13.16 5.38 -8.95
C ASP A 197 -13.31 6.16 -7.65
N VAL A 198 -13.37 7.49 -7.74
CA VAL A 198 -13.50 8.41 -6.59
C VAL A 198 -14.72 8.07 -5.69
N LYS A 199 -15.75 7.44 -6.27
CA LYS A 199 -16.92 6.98 -5.50
C LYS A 199 -16.64 5.83 -4.56
N GLU A 200 -15.53 5.11 -4.74
CA GLU A 200 -15.14 3.99 -3.87
C GLU A 200 -13.97 4.34 -2.92
N GLY A 201 -13.42 5.52 -3.02
CA GLY A 201 -12.37 6.01 -2.14
C GLY A 201 -11.15 6.52 -2.84
#